data_46079605bd2cc1bbb101881e53c61797
#
_entry.id   46079605bd2cc1bbb101881e53c61797
#
_cell.length_a   1.000
_cell.length_b   1.000
_cell.length_c   1.000
_cell.angle_alpha   90.00
_cell.angle_beta   90.00
_cell.angle_gamma   90.00
#
_symmetry.space_group_name_H-M   'P 1'
#
loop_
_entity.id
_entity.type
_entity.pdbx_description
1 polymer ?
#
loop_
_entity_poly.entity_id
_entity_poly.type
_entity_poly.pdbx_seq_one_letter_code
_entity_poly.pdbx_strand_id
1 'polypeptide(L)'
;AEELYDLLSKKKSFTKEPACKRRGYALCAQNDIGSTYVEVDLTNQHVYYYQNGRLKWDSDCVSGQTPGHKTPGGLYGLTYKKMHATLIGEDYETPVTYWMPFNGGIGLHDANWRGKFGGEIYTYSGSHGCVNLPPSKAGELYEYVEAGMPIVCYWRDEVTFVNK
;
A
#
# COMPACT_ATOMS: atom_id res chain seq x y z
N ALA A 1 14.48 -1.79 -5.24
CA ALA A 1 13.82 -3.00 -4.73
C ALA A 1 14.71 -3.77 -3.75
N GLU A 2 15.95 -4.09 -4.12
CA GLU A 2 16.88 -4.79 -3.22
C GLU A 2 17.26 -3.98 -1.99
N GLU A 3 17.41 -2.67 -2.14
CA GLU A 3 17.70 -1.77 -1.03
C GLU A 3 16.55 -1.74 -0.01
N LEU A 4 15.33 -1.70 -0.49
CA LEU A 4 14.15 -1.73 0.35
C LEU A 4 14.02 -3.08 1.07
N TYR A 5 14.34 -4.16 0.39
CA TYR A 5 14.33 -5.49 0.98
C TYR A 5 15.33 -5.61 2.16
N ASP A 6 16.56 -5.17 1.96
CA ASP A 6 17.58 -5.18 3.02
C ASP A 6 17.14 -4.39 4.25
N LEU A 7 16.41 -3.33 4.04
CA LEU A 7 15.85 -2.52 5.10
C LEU A 7 14.75 -3.21 5.88
N LEU A 8 13.81 -3.80 5.16
CA LEU A 8 12.65 -4.46 5.74
C LEU A 8 13.06 -5.71 6.51
N SER A 9 14.02 -6.47 6.00
CA SER A 9 14.50 -7.68 6.66
C SER A 9 15.20 -7.42 8.00
N LYS A 10 15.75 -6.23 8.20
CA LYS A 10 16.43 -5.83 9.43
C LYS A 10 15.50 -5.26 10.50
N LYS A 11 14.30 -4.86 10.15
CA LYS A 11 13.31 -4.35 11.10
C LYS A 11 12.32 -5.43 11.50
N LYS A 12 12.39 -5.86 12.72
CA LYS A 12 11.50 -6.89 13.30
C LYS A 12 10.03 -6.47 13.43
N SER A 13 9.66 -5.27 13.01
CA SER A 13 8.29 -4.79 13.10
C SER A 13 7.34 -5.35 12.03
N PHE A 14 7.86 -6.06 11.04
CA PHE A 14 7.08 -6.69 10.00
C PHE A 14 6.78 -8.14 10.37
N THR A 15 6.01 -8.33 11.43
CA THR A 15 5.83 -9.65 12.06
C THR A 15 4.68 -10.47 11.54
N LYS A 16 3.79 -9.87 10.75
CA LYS A 16 2.67 -10.63 10.19
C LYS A 16 3.10 -11.37 8.94
N GLU A 17 2.94 -12.67 8.94
CA GLU A 17 3.07 -13.45 7.71
C GLU A 17 2.09 -12.92 6.67
N PRO A 18 2.59 -12.36 5.57
CA PRO A 18 1.70 -11.81 4.57
C PRO A 18 0.89 -12.94 3.90
N ALA A 19 -0.30 -12.58 3.46
CA ALA A 19 -1.17 -13.52 2.73
C ALA A 19 -0.50 -14.13 1.50
N CYS A 20 0.55 -13.50 0.99
CA CYS A 20 1.34 -14.00 -0.12
C CYS A 20 1.92 -15.39 0.10
N LYS A 21 2.21 -15.77 1.35
CA LYS A 21 2.73 -17.11 1.68
C LYS A 21 1.85 -18.23 1.13
N ARG A 22 0.55 -18.01 1.10
CA ARG A 22 -0.42 -18.98 0.58
C ARG A 22 -0.44 -19.05 -0.94
N ARG A 23 0.21 -18.09 -1.61
CA ARG A 23 0.21 -17.95 -3.07
C ARG A 23 1.57 -18.20 -3.70
N GLY A 24 2.59 -18.51 -2.91
CA GLY A 24 3.90 -18.82 -3.42
C GLY A 24 4.78 -17.66 -3.84
N TYR A 25 4.50 -16.44 -3.39
CA TYR A 25 5.39 -15.32 -3.63
C TYR A 25 6.70 -15.49 -2.85
N ALA A 26 7.81 -15.08 -3.46
CA ALA A 26 9.16 -15.27 -2.93
C ALA A 26 9.37 -14.69 -1.53
N LEU A 27 8.74 -13.55 -1.23
CA LEU A 27 8.76 -12.95 0.09
C LEU A 27 8.43 -13.94 1.21
N CYS A 28 7.47 -14.83 0.96
CA CYS A 28 6.96 -15.72 1.98
C CYS A 28 7.86 -16.93 2.21
N ALA A 29 8.67 -17.27 1.24
CA ALA A 29 9.59 -18.39 1.32
C ALA A 29 10.93 -17.99 1.97
N GLN A 30 11.41 -16.77 1.73
CA GLN A 30 12.78 -16.37 2.06
C GLN A 30 12.90 -14.94 2.64
N ASN A 31 11.82 -14.33 3.09
CA ASN A 31 11.77 -12.92 3.49
C ASN A 31 12.19 -11.97 2.36
N ASP A 32 12.02 -12.38 1.12
CA ASP A 32 12.32 -11.58 -0.06
C ASP A 32 11.01 -11.14 -0.71
N ILE A 33 10.86 -9.85 -0.95
CA ILE A 33 9.68 -9.32 -1.63
C ILE A 33 9.65 -9.65 -3.13
N GLY A 34 10.77 -10.14 -3.66
CA GLY A 34 10.89 -10.39 -5.09
C GLY A 34 10.97 -9.11 -5.89
N SER A 35 10.63 -9.21 -7.18
CA SER A 35 10.75 -8.10 -8.13
C SER A 35 9.40 -7.56 -8.62
N THR A 36 8.30 -8.13 -8.16
CA THR A 36 6.93 -7.72 -8.52
C THR A 36 6.13 -7.44 -7.25
N TYR A 37 5.87 -6.17 -6.98
CA TYR A 37 5.25 -5.74 -5.73
C TYR A 37 4.76 -4.29 -5.82
N VAL A 38 3.93 -3.90 -4.85
CA VAL A 38 3.50 -2.51 -4.66
C VAL A 38 4.28 -1.90 -3.48
N GLU A 39 4.83 -0.73 -3.70
CA GLU A 39 5.57 0.03 -2.69
C GLU A 39 4.80 1.30 -2.35
N VAL A 40 4.50 1.52 -1.08
CA VAL A 40 3.82 2.72 -0.60
C VAL A 40 4.78 3.54 0.26
N ASP A 41 5.29 4.62 -0.30
CA ASP A 41 6.11 5.60 0.44
C ASP A 41 5.15 6.55 1.16
N LEU A 42 4.90 6.28 2.43
CA LEU A 42 3.96 7.06 3.24
C LEU A 42 4.50 8.46 3.57
N THR A 43 5.81 8.60 3.68
CA THR A 43 6.43 9.91 3.94
C THR A 43 6.22 10.87 2.77
N ASN A 44 6.44 10.39 1.54
CA ASN A 44 6.28 11.20 0.34
C ASN A 44 4.91 11.07 -0.32
N GLN A 45 4.01 10.27 0.27
CA GLN A 45 2.65 10.09 -0.21
C GLN A 45 2.60 9.69 -1.68
N HIS A 46 3.36 8.63 -2.01
CA HIS A 46 3.48 8.13 -3.38
C HIS A 46 3.47 6.60 -3.39
N VAL A 47 2.81 6.02 -4.38
CA VAL A 47 2.68 4.58 -4.56
C VAL A 47 3.35 4.17 -5.86
N TYR A 48 4.14 3.11 -5.82
CA TYR A 48 4.85 2.55 -6.97
C TYR A 48 4.44 1.10 -7.19
N TYR A 49 4.31 0.70 -8.43
CA TYR A 49 4.17 -0.72 -8.79
C TYR A 49 5.35 -1.15 -9.66
N TYR A 50 6.07 -2.16 -9.18
CA TYR A 50 7.18 -2.77 -9.90
C TYR A 50 6.77 -4.14 -10.43
N GLN A 51 7.13 -4.40 -11.67
CA GLN A 51 6.93 -5.71 -12.30
C GLN A 51 8.25 -6.18 -12.89
N ASN A 52 8.74 -7.32 -12.43
CA ASN A 52 10.03 -7.88 -12.83
C ASN A 52 11.18 -6.86 -12.68
N GLY A 53 11.17 -6.11 -11.58
CA GLY A 53 12.18 -5.10 -11.26
C GLY A 53 12.04 -3.76 -11.98
N ARG A 54 11.01 -3.60 -12.81
CA ARG A 54 10.78 -2.37 -13.58
C ARG A 54 9.57 -1.62 -13.06
N LEU A 55 9.70 -0.31 -12.92
CA LEU A 55 8.58 0.56 -12.58
C LEU A 55 7.57 0.59 -13.73
N LYS A 56 6.37 0.11 -13.47
CA LYS A 56 5.29 0.04 -14.46
C LYS A 56 4.19 1.07 -14.23
N TRP A 57 4.03 1.50 -12.99
CA TRP A 57 2.96 2.42 -12.62
C TRP A 57 3.36 3.14 -11.34
N ASP A 58 2.97 4.39 -11.22
CA ASP A 58 3.10 5.14 -9.98
C ASP A 58 2.02 6.21 -9.88
N SER A 59 1.76 6.67 -8.68
CA SER A 59 0.75 7.70 -8.42
C SER A 59 0.97 8.37 -7.07
N ASP A 60 0.59 9.62 -6.97
CA ASP A 60 0.39 10.25 -5.68
C ASP A 60 -0.77 9.58 -4.94
N CYS A 61 -0.76 9.67 -3.62
CA CYS A 61 -1.82 9.12 -2.78
C CYS A 61 -2.13 10.02 -1.59
N VAL A 62 -3.18 9.66 -0.85
CA VAL A 62 -3.47 10.24 0.47
C VAL A 62 -3.71 9.08 1.43
N SER A 63 -2.83 8.94 2.42
CA SER A 63 -2.96 7.91 3.46
C SER A 63 -3.74 8.41 4.68
N GLY A 64 -3.74 7.63 5.75
CA GLY A 64 -4.47 7.94 6.97
C GLY A 64 -4.06 9.25 7.61
N GLN A 65 -5.06 9.97 8.11
CA GLN A 65 -4.87 11.24 8.83
C GLN A 65 -3.87 11.05 9.98
N THR A 66 -2.81 11.84 9.95
CA THR A 66 -1.77 11.76 10.99
C THR A 66 -1.67 13.09 11.71
N PRO A 67 -1.83 13.11 13.04
CA PRO A 67 -2.08 11.99 13.94
C PRO A 67 -3.54 11.48 13.91
N GLY A 68 -3.76 10.31 14.49
CA GLY A 68 -5.08 9.74 14.75
C GLY A 68 -5.43 8.51 13.94
N HIS A 69 -5.21 8.56 12.64
CA HIS A 69 -5.52 7.46 11.71
C HIS A 69 -4.32 7.08 10.84
N LYS A 70 -3.11 7.21 11.37
CA LYS A 70 -1.87 6.94 10.65
C LYS A 70 -1.88 5.53 10.03
N THR A 71 -1.64 5.46 8.73
CA THR A 71 -1.47 4.18 8.04
C THR A 71 -0.19 3.51 8.56
N PRO A 72 -0.28 2.28 9.09
CA PRO A 72 0.91 1.62 9.63
C PRO A 72 1.86 1.19 8.53
N GLY A 73 3.15 1.36 8.75
CA GLY A 73 4.18 0.73 7.95
C GLY A 73 4.16 -0.78 8.16
N GLY A 74 4.60 -1.51 7.17
CA GLY A 74 4.65 -2.96 7.26
C GLY A 74 4.80 -3.64 5.92
N LEU A 75 4.95 -4.96 6.00
CA LEU A 75 5.03 -5.83 4.85
C LEU A 75 3.78 -6.70 4.82
N TYR A 76 2.99 -6.55 3.78
CA TYR A 76 1.69 -7.20 3.67
C TYR A 76 1.57 -7.96 2.36
N GLY A 77 0.58 -8.83 2.26
CA GLY A 77 0.14 -9.39 1.00
C GLY A 77 -1.25 -8.86 0.66
N LEU A 78 -1.50 -8.56 -0.60
CA LEU A 78 -2.84 -8.18 -1.05
C LEU A 78 -3.83 -9.30 -0.71
N THR A 79 -4.90 -8.97 0.02
CA THR A 79 -5.84 -9.98 0.50
C THR A 79 -6.73 -10.48 -0.65
N TYR A 80 -7.32 -9.55 -1.38
CA TYR A 80 -8.14 -9.78 -2.57
C TYR A 80 -8.28 -8.45 -3.30
N LYS A 81 -8.95 -8.46 -4.44
CA LYS A 81 -9.40 -7.23 -5.11
C LYS A 81 -10.87 -7.37 -5.47
N LYS A 82 -11.60 -6.28 -5.41
CA LYS A 82 -13.03 -6.27 -5.68
C LYS A 82 -13.45 -4.95 -6.31
N MET A 83 -14.24 -5.02 -7.37
CA MET A 83 -14.92 -3.84 -7.93
C MET A 83 -16.23 -3.59 -7.18
N HIS A 84 -16.59 -2.31 -7.07
CA HIS A 84 -17.85 -1.85 -6.47
C HIS A 84 -18.05 -2.36 -5.04
N ALA A 85 -17.12 -1.97 -4.16
CA ALA A 85 -17.21 -2.24 -2.73
C ALA A 85 -17.74 -1.02 -1.97
N THR A 86 -18.36 -1.26 -0.83
CA THR A 86 -18.74 -0.21 0.11
C THR A 86 -17.90 -0.36 1.37
N LEU A 87 -17.14 0.68 1.71
CA LEU A 87 -16.31 0.71 2.92
C LEU A 87 -17.14 1.23 4.08
N ILE A 88 -17.24 0.43 5.14
CA ILE A 88 -18.09 0.74 6.29
C ILE A 88 -17.21 0.92 7.53
N GLY A 89 -17.32 2.08 8.18
CA GLY A 89 -16.74 2.38 9.49
C GLY A 89 -17.82 2.77 10.48
N GLU A 90 -17.43 3.17 11.71
CA GLU A 90 -18.37 3.56 12.75
C GLU A 90 -19.26 4.73 12.31
N ASP A 91 -18.72 5.68 11.58
CA ASP A 91 -19.35 6.94 11.21
C ASP A 91 -19.33 7.21 9.70
N TYR A 92 -18.99 6.21 8.87
CA TYR A 92 -18.99 6.37 7.43
C TYR A 92 -19.43 5.11 6.68
N GLU A 93 -19.97 5.35 5.51
CA GLU A 93 -20.31 4.34 4.52
C GLU A 93 -19.92 4.91 3.15
N THR A 94 -18.85 4.41 2.56
CA THR A 94 -18.23 5.01 1.38
C THR A 94 -18.15 4.00 0.24
N PRO A 95 -18.88 4.21 -0.87
CA PRO A 95 -18.71 3.36 -2.04
C PRO A 95 -17.41 3.69 -2.77
N VAL A 96 -16.71 2.65 -3.20
CA VAL A 96 -15.51 2.77 -4.02
C VAL A 96 -15.62 1.82 -5.21
N THR A 97 -14.96 2.16 -6.32
CA THR A 97 -14.98 1.34 -7.52
C THR A 97 -13.96 0.21 -7.44
N TYR A 98 -12.75 0.51 -6.96
CA TYR A 98 -11.63 -0.42 -6.91
C TYR A 98 -11.17 -0.59 -5.47
N TRP A 99 -11.39 -1.77 -4.90
CA TRP A 99 -11.01 -2.09 -3.53
C TRP A 99 -9.90 -3.14 -3.52
N MET A 100 -8.77 -2.79 -2.92
CA MET A 100 -7.56 -3.62 -2.88
C MET A 100 -7.02 -3.68 -1.44
N PRO A 101 -7.66 -4.45 -0.54
CA PRO A 101 -7.26 -4.52 0.86
C PRO A 101 -6.00 -5.34 1.08
N PHE A 102 -5.16 -4.91 2.02
CA PHE A 102 -3.93 -5.61 2.36
C PHE A 102 -3.68 -5.75 3.87
N ASN A 103 -4.39 -4.99 4.71
CA ASN A 103 -4.20 -5.04 6.17
C ASN A 103 -5.54 -4.84 6.87
N GLY A 104 -6.31 -5.94 7.05
CA GLY A 104 -7.63 -5.86 7.64
C GLY A 104 -8.55 -4.95 6.85
N GLY A 105 -9.03 -3.88 7.47
CA GLY A 105 -9.86 -2.86 6.82
C GLY A 105 -9.06 -1.81 6.05
N ILE A 106 -7.74 -1.90 6.01
CA ILE A 106 -6.87 -0.96 5.30
C ILE A 106 -6.53 -1.52 3.92
N GLY A 107 -6.69 -0.71 2.90
CA GLY A 107 -6.37 -1.07 1.52
C GLY A 107 -6.15 0.13 0.64
N LEU A 108 -5.82 -0.15 -0.60
CA LEU A 108 -5.73 0.83 -1.68
C LEU A 108 -7.09 0.94 -2.35
N HIS A 109 -7.56 2.15 -2.61
CA HIS A 109 -8.81 2.36 -3.32
C HIS A 109 -8.89 3.75 -3.97
N ASP A 110 -9.80 3.90 -4.92
CA ASP A 110 -10.10 5.18 -5.55
C ASP A 110 -10.82 6.12 -4.57
N ALA A 111 -10.59 7.41 -4.75
CA ALA A 111 -11.25 8.45 -3.97
C ALA A 111 -11.73 9.57 -4.88
N ASN A 112 -12.93 9.43 -5.42
CA ASN A 112 -13.51 10.39 -6.36
C ASN A 112 -13.90 11.73 -5.72
N TRP A 113 -13.93 11.79 -4.40
CA TRP A 113 -14.24 13.01 -3.65
C TRP A 113 -13.04 13.93 -3.44
N ARG A 114 -11.84 13.53 -3.87
CA ARG A 114 -10.63 14.33 -3.75
C ARG A 114 -10.22 14.90 -5.09
N GLY A 115 -9.93 16.20 -5.10
CA GLY A 115 -9.38 16.88 -6.28
C GLY A 115 -7.86 16.90 -6.32
N LYS A 116 -7.19 16.62 -5.20
CA LYS A 116 -5.72 16.65 -5.06
C LYS A 116 -5.23 15.47 -4.26
N PHE A 117 -4.01 15.04 -4.58
CA PHE A 117 -3.34 13.92 -3.91
C PHE A 117 -1.87 14.26 -3.67
N GLY A 118 -1.24 13.56 -2.75
CA GLY A 118 0.17 13.73 -2.45
C GLY A 118 0.47 14.80 -1.41
N GLY A 119 1.76 15.10 -1.24
CA GLY A 119 2.23 16.12 -0.33
C GLY A 119 1.84 15.89 1.13
N GLU A 120 1.33 16.93 1.77
CA GLU A 120 0.99 16.91 3.20
C GLU A 120 -0.52 16.84 3.47
N ILE A 121 -1.33 16.51 2.48
CA ILE A 121 -2.79 16.42 2.62
C ILE A 121 -3.18 15.50 3.77
N TYR A 122 -2.46 14.39 3.95
CA TYR A 122 -2.71 13.42 5.03
C TYR A 122 -2.58 14.01 6.44
N THR A 123 -1.93 15.17 6.60
CA THR A 123 -1.78 15.83 7.90
C THR A 123 -2.99 16.66 8.31
N TYR A 124 -3.85 17.02 7.38
CA TYR A 124 -5.05 17.84 7.66
C TYR A 124 -6.34 17.33 7.02
N SER A 125 -6.25 16.50 6.01
CA SER A 125 -7.42 15.93 5.32
C SER A 125 -7.15 14.49 4.85
N GLY A 126 -6.57 13.69 5.74
CA GLY A 126 -6.26 12.29 5.48
C GLY A 126 -7.47 11.38 5.54
N SER A 127 -7.25 10.10 5.20
CA SER A 127 -8.25 9.06 5.30
C SER A 127 -8.34 8.50 6.73
N HIS A 128 -9.14 7.47 6.95
CA HIS A 128 -9.20 6.73 8.21
C HIS A 128 -8.15 5.60 8.31
N GLY A 129 -7.19 5.56 7.39
CA GLY A 129 -6.11 4.57 7.36
C GLY A 129 -5.83 4.02 5.97
N CYS A 130 -6.81 4.01 5.09
CA CYS A 130 -6.66 3.53 3.72
C CYS A 130 -5.78 4.46 2.87
N VAL A 131 -5.22 3.90 1.81
CA VAL A 131 -4.40 4.63 0.85
C VAL A 131 -5.29 5.02 -0.34
N ASN A 132 -5.63 6.30 -0.40
CA ASN A 132 -6.53 6.84 -1.42
C ASN A 132 -5.77 7.19 -2.69
N LEU A 133 -6.29 6.78 -3.82
CA LEU A 133 -5.71 7.01 -5.15
C LEU A 133 -6.67 7.80 -6.05
N PRO A 134 -6.13 8.57 -7.00
CA PRO A 134 -6.97 9.12 -8.08
C PRO A 134 -7.72 7.99 -8.81
N PRO A 135 -9.00 8.18 -9.16
CA PRO A 135 -9.81 7.09 -9.74
C PRO A 135 -9.19 6.39 -10.95
N SER A 136 -8.67 7.15 -11.92
CA SER A 136 -8.02 6.56 -13.09
C SER A 136 -6.78 5.75 -12.73
N LYS A 137 -6.00 6.23 -11.77
CA LYS A 137 -4.80 5.54 -11.28
C LYS A 137 -5.14 4.26 -10.54
N ALA A 138 -6.18 4.28 -9.71
CA ALA A 138 -6.66 3.09 -9.01
C ALA A 138 -7.12 2.01 -9.99
N GLY A 139 -7.81 2.40 -11.05
CA GLY A 139 -8.25 1.47 -12.09
C GLY A 139 -7.08 0.80 -12.83
N GLU A 140 -6.04 1.56 -13.14
CA GLU A 140 -4.83 1.03 -13.75
C GLU A 140 -4.13 0.02 -12.82
N LEU A 141 -3.95 0.38 -11.54
CA LEU A 141 -3.31 -0.49 -10.56
C LEU A 141 -4.10 -1.78 -10.36
N TYR A 142 -5.43 -1.68 -10.32
CA TYR A 142 -6.33 -2.81 -10.17
C TYR A 142 -6.07 -3.90 -11.21
N GLU A 143 -5.76 -3.51 -12.45
CA GLU A 143 -5.45 -4.47 -13.51
C GLU A 143 -4.14 -5.23 -13.28
N TYR A 144 -3.17 -4.61 -12.59
CA TYR A 144 -1.86 -5.20 -12.35
C TYR A 144 -1.83 -6.14 -11.14
N VAL A 145 -2.54 -5.80 -10.07
CA VAL A 145 -2.42 -6.51 -8.81
C VAL A 145 -3.23 -7.80 -8.78
N GLU A 146 -2.80 -8.73 -7.94
CA GLU A 146 -3.52 -9.97 -7.66
C GLU A 146 -3.37 -10.36 -6.18
N ALA A 147 -4.27 -11.18 -5.68
CA ALA A 147 -4.23 -11.66 -4.31
C ALA A 147 -2.90 -12.34 -3.99
N GLY A 148 -2.31 -11.98 -2.88
CA GLY A 148 -1.01 -12.47 -2.43
C GLY A 148 0.18 -11.61 -2.84
N MET A 149 0.01 -10.66 -3.75
CA MET A 149 1.10 -9.77 -4.16
C MET A 149 1.63 -8.98 -2.96
N PRO A 150 2.95 -8.86 -2.80
CA PRO A 150 3.52 -8.06 -1.71
C PRO A 150 3.14 -6.59 -1.80
N ILE A 151 2.71 -6.04 -0.68
CA ILE A 151 2.42 -4.62 -0.50
C ILE A 151 3.34 -4.13 0.61
N VAL A 152 4.23 -3.22 0.29
CA VAL A 152 5.24 -2.70 1.21
C VAL A 152 4.91 -1.26 1.55
N CYS A 153 4.60 -0.99 2.81
CA CYS A 153 4.32 0.36 3.29
C CYS A 153 5.42 0.80 4.25
N TYR A 154 5.93 2.02 4.10
CA TYR A 154 6.95 2.50 5.02
C TYR A 154 6.88 4.00 5.27
N TRP A 155 7.27 4.37 6.48
CA TRP A 155 7.60 5.73 6.89
C TRP A 155 9.12 5.83 6.92
N ARG A 156 9.70 6.83 6.28
CA ARG A 156 11.17 6.94 6.15
C ARG A 156 11.90 7.09 7.47
N ASP A 157 11.27 7.69 8.47
CA ASP A 157 11.82 7.81 9.83
C ASP A 157 11.78 6.50 10.62
N GLU A 158 10.95 5.55 10.19
CA GLU A 158 10.84 4.23 10.83
C GLU A 158 11.72 3.16 10.15
N VAL A 159 12.36 3.49 9.05
CA VAL A 159 13.23 2.58 8.28
C VAL A 159 14.59 3.23 8.04
N THR A 160 15.63 2.40 7.89
CA THR A 160 16.97 2.87 7.57
C THR A 160 17.29 2.43 6.14
N PHE A 161 17.61 3.36 5.26
CA PHE A 161 18.00 3.04 3.89
C PHE A 161 19.49 2.68 3.87
N VAL A 162 19.80 1.54 3.27
CA VAL A 162 21.18 1.10 3.09
C VAL A 162 21.66 1.65 1.75
N ASN A 163 22.68 2.50 1.81
CA ASN A 163 23.35 2.97 0.62
C ASN A 163 24.22 1.84 0.07
N LYS A 164 23.92 1.41 -1.11
CA LYS A 164 24.76 0.47 -1.86
C LYS A 164 25.60 1.20 -2.87
#